data_c866ecbc18e572b53c5c31ee6203e92e
#
_entry.id   c866ecbc18e572b53c5c31ee6203e92e
#
_cell.length_a   1.000
_cell.length_b   1.000
_cell.length_c   1.000
_cell.angle_alpha   90.00
_cell.angle_beta   90.00
_cell.angle_gamma   90.00
#
_symmetry.space_group_name_H-M   'P 1'
#
loop_
_entity.id
_entity.type
_entity.pdbx_description
1 polymer ?
#
loop_
_entity_poly.entity_id
_entity_poly.type
_entity_poly.pdbx_seq_one_letter_code
_entity_poly.pdbx_strand_id
1 'polypeptide(L)'
;MTMGEKITILRKRNGFSQEELAQELNVSRQSVSRWEKNQAFPETEKLIQLSKLFSCSIDYLLIDSIQDINQNVTELSAEECCKFIRECGYCFLATSVNNVPSLRPIGMVCADEKSLYIATDRRKKLYAELIQNSSVEIASYNLNTRKWMRMSCKATVDHSQLIQDKMVSLYPMISQEFIQKDEVHLVIFKLDTEHVEIK
;
A
#
# COMPACT_ATOMS: atom_id res chain seq x y z
N MET A 1 1.90 12.10 -21.45
CA MET A 1 3.32 11.66 -21.28
C MET A 1 3.60 10.59 -22.30
N THR A 2 4.62 10.77 -23.12
CA THR A 2 4.97 9.84 -24.22
C THR A 2 5.58 8.54 -23.66
N MET A 3 5.57 7.48 -24.48
CA MET A 3 6.19 6.20 -24.12
C MET A 3 7.67 6.36 -23.74
N GLY A 4 8.44 7.16 -24.49
CA GLY A 4 9.86 7.39 -24.19
C GLY A 4 10.10 8.09 -22.87
N GLU A 5 9.26 9.07 -22.51
CA GLU A 5 9.30 9.72 -21.20
C GLU A 5 9.01 8.71 -20.08
N LYS A 6 8.02 7.82 -20.28
CA LYS A 6 7.67 6.76 -19.33
C LYS A 6 8.82 5.78 -19.12
N ILE A 7 9.43 5.29 -20.21
CA ILE A 7 10.61 4.41 -20.14
C ILE A 7 11.75 5.10 -19.38
N THR A 8 12.01 6.39 -19.66
CA THR A 8 13.06 7.16 -18.99
C THR A 8 12.81 7.25 -17.47
N ILE A 9 11.58 7.53 -17.07
CA ILE A 9 11.19 7.65 -15.66
C ILE A 9 11.32 6.31 -14.96
N LEU A 10 10.74 5.26 -15.54
CA LEU A 10 10.78 3.90 -14.97
C LEU A 10 12.22 3.41 -14.80
N ARG A 11 13.06 3.61 -15.81
CA ARG A 11 14.48 3.25 -15.75
C ARG A 11 15.20 3.95 -14.60
N LYS A 12 15.07 5.27 -14.52
CA LYS A 12 15.71 6.07 -13.47
C LYS A 12 15.21 5.69 -12.07
N ARG A 13 13.91 5.47 -11.92
CA ARG A 13 13.27 5.06 -10.66
C ARG A 13 13.80 3.71 -10.17
N ASN A 14 14.08 2.80 -11.09
CA ASN A 14 14.64 1.49 -10.77
C ASN A 14 16.19 1.49 -10.74
N GLY A 15 16.84 2.65 -10.80
CA GLY A 15 18.29 2.78 -10.67
C GLY A 15 19.11 2.37 -11.88
N PHE A 16 18.49 2.07 -13.03
CA PHE A 16 19.20 1.63 -14.23
C PHE A 16 19.81 2.82 -15.00
N SER A 17 21.05 2.68 -15.48
CA SER A 17 21.58 3.45 -16.60
C SER A 17 20.97 2.95 -17.94
N GLN A 18 21.12 3.70 -19.02
CA GLN A 18 20.69 3.20 -20.34
C GLN A 18 21.44 1.94 -20.78
N GLU A 19 22.68 1.79 -20.35
CA GLU A 19 23.52 0.62 -20.64
C GLU A 19 23.00 -0.63 -19.90
N GLU A 20 22.75 -0.48 -18.59
CA GLU A 20 22.23 -1.59 -17.77
C GLU A 20 20.84 -2.04 -18.22
N LEU A 21 19.94 -1.10 -18.55
CA LEU A 21 18.64 -1.44 -19.12
C LEU A 21 18.78 -2.17 -20.47
N ALA A 22 19.73 -1.76 -21.30
CA ALA A 22 20.01 -2.41 -22.58
C ALA A 22 20.50 -3.86 -22.41
N GLN A 23 21.38 -4.09 -21.44
CA GLN A 23 21.87 -5.42 -21.08
C GLN A 23 20.72 -6.30 -20.58
N GLU A 24 19.90 -5.79 -19.67
CA GLU A 24 18.75 -6.52 -19.09
C GLU A 24 17.75 -6.96 -20.17
N LEU A 25 17.53 -6.09 -21.17
CA LEU A 25 16.61 -6.36 -22.29
C LEU A 25 17.28 -7.07 -23.47
N ASN A 26 18.60 -7.34 -23.40
CA ASN A 26 19.39 -7.89 -24.50
C ASN A 26 19.21 -7.10 -25.82
N VAL A 27 19.44 -5.79 -25.73
CA VAL A 27 19.41 -4.85 -26.87
C VAL A 27 20.62 -3.91 -26.83
N SER A 28 20.82 -3.10 -27.87
CA SER A 28 21.86 -2.08 -27.84
C SER A 28 21.46 -0.88 -26.96
N ARG A 29 22.45 -0.21 -26.32
CA ARG A 29 22.22 1.07 -25.64
C ARG A 29 21.57 2.11 -26.57
N GLN A 30 21.93 2.09 -27.86
CA GLN A 30 21.34 2.99 -28.85
C GLN A 30 19.83 2.74 -29.03
N SER A 31 19.38 1.48 -28.93
CA SER A 31 17.95 1.15 -28.98
C SER A 31 17.20 1.79 -27.82
N VAL A 32 17.70 1.63 -26.59
CA VAL A 32 17.12 2.27 -25.41
C VAL A 32 17.08 3.80 -25.55
N SER A 33 18.20 4.40 -25.99
CA SER A 33 18.27 5.86 -26.21
C SER A 33 17.27 6.35 -27.25
N ARG A 34 17.03 5.59 -28.33
CA ARG A 34 16.04 5.93 -29.38
C ARG A 34 14.61 5.79 -28.85
N TRP A 35 14.34 4.78 -28.05
CA TRP A 35 13.02 4.61 -27.40
C TRP A 35 12.71 5.79 -26.46
N GLU A 36 13.66 6.16 -25.61
CA GLU A 36 13.51 7.28 -24.68
C GLU A 36 13.31 8.63 -25.37
N LYS A 37 13.84 8.80 -26.59
CA LYS A 37 13.66 9.99 -27.41
C LYS A 37 12.44 9.91 -28.36
N ASN A 38 11.64 8.87 -28.27
CA ASN A 38 10.52 8.59 -29.20
C ASN A 38 10.94 8.51 -30.69
N GLN A 39 12.19 8.14 -30.95
CA GLN A 39 12.74 7.97 -32.32
C GLN A 39 12.55 6.54 -32.84
N ALA A 40 12.19 5.60 -32.01
CA ALA A 40 11.84 4.23 -32.33
C ALA A 40 10.91 3.66 -31.26
N PHE A 41 10.19 2.60 -31.63
CA PHE A 41 9.35 1.85 -30.69
C PHE A 41 10.02 0.51 -30.37
N PRO A 42 9.94 0.02 -29.11
CA PRO A 42 10.31 -1.35 -28.77
C PRO A 42 9.42 -2.35 -29.53
N GLU A 43 9.98 -3.45 -29.95
CA GLU A 43 9.20 -4.58 -30.45
C GLU A 43 8.31 -5.16 -29.36
N THR A 44 7.23 -5.86 -29.75
CA THR A 44 6.24 -6.42 -28.83
C THR A 44 6.87 -7.25 -27.70
N GLU A 45 7.88 -8.04 -28.03
CA GLU A 45 8.59 -8.86 -27.03
C GLU A 45 9.30 -7.97 -25.99
N LYS A 46 9.92 -6.86 -26.44
CA LYS A 46 10.60 -5.91 -25.55
C LYS A 46 9.61 -5.10 -24.70
N LEU A 47 8.43 -4.79 -25.23
CA LEU A 47 7.34 -4.18 -24.44
C LEU A 47 6.88 -5.11 -23.31
N ILE A 48 6.76 -6.42 -23.59
CA ILE A 48 6.41 -7.41 -22.56
C ILE A 48 7.53 -7.52 -21.49
N GLN A 49 8.80 -7.49 -21.93
CA GLN A 49 9.93 -7.51 -21.00
C GLN A 49 9.98 -6.24 -20.14
N LEU A 50 9.80 -5.06 -20.72
CA LEU A 50 9.71 -3.78 -20.00
C LEU A 50 8.55 -3.76 -19.00
N SER A 51 7.36 -4.24 -19.41
CA SER A 51 6.19 -4.36 -18.55
C SER A 51 6.48 -5.22 -17.31
N LYS A 52 7.12 -6.37 -17.50
CA LYS A 52 7.52 -7.27 -16.40
C LYS A 52 8.61 -6.66 -15.52
N LEU A 53 9.67 -6.11 -16.13
CA LEU A 53 10.82 -5.52 -15.44
C LEU A 53 10.39 -4.37 -14.53
N PHE A 54 9.50 -3.51 -15.03
CA PHE A 54 9.05 -2.33 -14.31
C PHE A 54 7.71 -2.52 -13.56
N SER A 55 7.15 -3.74 -13.57
CA SER A 55 5.86 -4.06 -12.94
C SER A 55 4.73 -3.09 -13.35
N CYS A 56 4.68 -2.73 -14.62
CA CYS A 56 3.66 -1.84 -15.19
C CYS A 56 2.88 -2.52 -16.32
N SER A 57 1.68 -2.04 -16.66
CA SER A 57 0.92 -2.57 -17.78
C SER A 57 1.51 -2.12 -19.13
N ILE A 58 1.30 -2.92 -20.19
CA ILE A 58 1.68 -2.53 -21.56
C ILE A 58 0.86 -1.30 -21.99
N ASP A 59 -0.42 -1.23 -21.60
CA ASP A 59 -1.29 -0.08 -21.89
C ASP A 59 -0.73 1.21 -21.29
N TYR A 60 -0.18 1.12 -20.06
CA TYR A 60 0.52 2.26 -19.47
C TYR A 60 1.67 2.72 -20.34
N LEU A 61 2.48 1.82 -20.87
CA LEU A 61 3.61 2.19 -21.74
C LEU A 61 3.15 2.85 -23.05
N LEU A 62 2.09 2.35 -23.67
CA LEU A 62 1.68 2.71 -25.02
C LEU A 62 0.70 3.88 -25.10
N ILE A 63 -0.19 4.06 -24.14
CA ILE A 63 -1.30 5.03 -24.19
C ILE A 63 -0.91 6.30 -23.44
N ASP A 64 -0.69 7.40 -24.15
CA ASP A 64 -0.22 8.68 -23.59
C ASP A 64 -1.13 9.26 -22.51
N SER A 65 -2.44 9.00 -22.57
CA SER A 65 -3.42 9.46 -21.60
C SER A 65 -3.44 8.66 -20.29
N ILE A 66 -2.89 7.44 -20.28
CA ILE A 66 -2.79 6.63 -19.07
C ILE A 66 -1.60 7.14 -18.26
N GLN A 67 -1.91 7.78 -17.15
CA GLN A 67 -0.91 8.07 -16.12
C GLN A 67 -0.57 6.78 -15.39
N ASP A 68 0.67 6.65 -14.94
CA ASP A 68 1.09 5.54 -14.08
C ASP A 68 0.19 5.54 -12.84
N ILE A 69 -0.56 4.46 -12.67
CA ILE A 69 -1.35 4.25 -11.46
C ILE A 69 -0.41 4.28 -10.24
N ASN A 70 0.86 3.92 -10.44
CA ASN A 70 1.92 4.02 -9.43
C ASN A 70 2.51 5.45 -9.29
N GLN A 71 2.16 6.43 -10.13
CA GLN A 71 2.60 7.83 -9.97
C GLN A 71 1.71 8.64 -9.02
N ASN A 72 0.53 8.12 -8.66
CA ASN A 72 -0.29 8.67 -7.58
C ASN A 72 -0.05 7.93 -6.25
N VAL A 73 1.08 7.24 -6.09
CA VAL A 73 1.63 6.99 -4.76
C VAL A 73 2.18 8.34 -4.29
N THR A 74 1.29 9.23 -3.91
CA THR A 74 1.59 10.19 -2.86
C THR A 74 2.08 9.29 -1.73
N GLU A 75 3.33 9.42 -1.32
CA GLU A 75 3.80 8.80 -0.07
C GLU A 75 3.02 9.50 1.04
N LEU A 76 1.77 9.06 1.22
CA LEU A 76 0.97 9.54 2.32
C LEU A 76 1.63 9.02 3.58
N SER A 77 1.91 9.93 4.47
CA SER A 77 2.35 9.57 5.81
C SER A 77 1.29 8.71 6.50
N ALA A 78 1.70 7.88 7.43
CA ALA A 78 0.78 7.09 8.25
C ALA A 78 -0.27 7.98 8.93
N GLU A 79 0.11 9.21 9.30
CA GLU A 79 -0.80 10.19 9.89
C GLU A 79 -1.87 10.67 8.91
N GLU A 80 -1.52 10.92 7.65
CA GLU A 80 -2.49 11.32 6.61
C GLU A 80 -3.46 10.19 6.30
N CYS A 81 -2.99 8.94 6.23
CA CYS A 81 -3.82 7.75 6.08
C CYS A 81 -4.79 7.60 7.27
N CYS A 82 -4.27 7.74 8.50
CA CYS A 82 -5.07 7.69 9.72
C CYS A 82 -6.14 8.78 9.73
N LYS A 83 -5.79 10.02 9.36
CA LYS A 83 -6.71 11.14 9.25
C LYS A 83 -7.82 10.83 8.24
N PHE A 84 -7.47 10.33 7.06
CA PHE A 84 -8.47 9.95 6.05
C PHE A 84 -9.45 8.89 6.58
N ILE A 85 -8.95 7.83 7.24
CA ILE A 85 -9.80 6.78 7.84
C ILE A 85 -10.73 7.38 8.90
N ARG A 86 -10.22 8.26 9.75
CA ARG A 86 -11.02 8.89 10.81
C ARG A 86 -12.10 9.83 10.26
N GLU A 87 -11.83 10.53 9.17
CA GLU A 87 -12.82 11.34 8.46
C GLU A 87 -13.93 10.48 7.83
N CYS A 88 -13.61 9.26 7.42
CA CYS A 88 -14.59 8.27 6.95
C CYS A 88 -15.36 7.59 8.09
N GLY A 89 -14.85 7.66 9.33
CA GLY A 89 -15.40 7.01 10.51
C GLY A 89 -14.90 5.58 10.73
N TYR A 90 -14.58 4.85 9.67
CA TYR A 90 -14.03 3.48 9.70
C TYR A 90 -13.32 3.14 8.39
N CYS A 91 -12.56 2.05 8.43
CA CYS A 91 -12.07 1.37 7.23
C CYS A 91 -12.54 -0.09 7.20
N PHE A 92 -12.49 -0.71 6.04
CA PHE A 92 -12.63 -2.15 5.89
C PHE A 92 -11.26 -2.80 5.87
N LEU A 93 -11.05 -3.81 6.72
CA LEU A 93 -9.83 -4.62 6.76
C LEU A 93 -10.13 -5.99 6.19
N ALA A 94 -9.39 -6.36 5.15
CA ALA A 94 -9.40 -7.69 4.57
C ALA A 94 -8.21 -8.51 5.07
N THR A 95 -8.47 -9.76 5.41
CA THR A 95 -7.49 -10.80 5.74
C THR A 95 -7.75 -12.02 4.88
N SER A 96 -6.77 -12.90 4.72
CA SER A 96 -6.94 -14.17 4.01
C SER A 96 -6.16 -15.28 4.74
N VAL A 97 -6.85 -16.36 5.07
CA VAL A 97 -6.27 -17.54 5.70
C VAL A 97 -6.72 -18.77 4.94
N ASN A 98 -5.78 -19.62 4.52
CA ASN A 98 -6.07 -20.82 3.71
C ASN A 98 -6.91 -20.51 2.45
N ASN A 99 -6.60 -19.39 1.77
CA ASN A 99 -7.34 -18.88 0.60
C ASN A 99 -8.80 -18.49 0.88
N VAL A 100 -9.21 -18.37 2.15
CA VAL A 100 -10.53 -17.88 2.53
C VAL A 100 -10.41 -16.42 2.94
N PRO A 101 -10.99 -15.47 2.19
CA PRO A 101 -10.98 -14.06 2.56
C PRO A 101 -11.96 -13.78 3.69
N SER A 102 -11.64 -12.81 4.52
CA SER A 102 -12.51 -12.25 5.55
C SER A 102 -12.44 -10.73 5.49
N LEU A 103 -13.58 -10.06 5.61
CA LEU A 103 -13.69 -8.60 5.56
C LEU A 103 -14.48 -8.10 6.77
N ARG A 104 -14.01 -7.01 7.39
CA ARG A 104 -14.69 -6.42 8.55
C ARG A 104 -14.42 -4.93 8.69
N PRO A 105 -15.35 -4.13 9.25
CA PRO A 105 -15.10 -2.74 9.59
C PRO A 105 -14.16 -2.64 10.80
N ILE A 106 -13.23 -1.69 10.74
CA ILE A 106 -12.32 -1.31 11.83
C ILE A 106 -12.46 0.20 12.03
N GLY A 107 -12.81 0.63 13.23
CA GLY A 107 -12.93 2.05 13.58
C GLY A 107 -11.81 2.55 14.49
N MET A 108 -11.13 1.66 15.21
CA MET A 108 -10.07 2.02 16.15
C MET A 108 -8.72 2.02 15.47
N VAL A 109 -8.31 3.20 15.00
CA VAL A 109 -7.04 3.44 14.32
C VAL A 109 -6.30 4.61 14.93
N CYS A 110 -4.99 4.50 15.08
CA CYS A 110 -4.10 5.63 15.36
C CYS A 110 -2.84 5.52 14.50
N ALA A 111 -2.02 6.54 14.48
CA ALA A 111 -0.77 6.56 13.76
C ALA A 111 0.32 7.23 14.59
N ASP A 112 1.56 6.91 14.34
CA ASP A 112 2.73 7.74 14.62
C ASP A 112 3.30 8.28 13.29
N GLU A 113 4.49 8.86 13.32
CA GLU A 113 5.14 9.42 12.13
C GLU A 113 5.38 8.39 11.03
N LYS A 114 5.49 7.10 11.36
CA LYS A 114 5.94 6.04 10.45
C LYS A 114 4.89 4.99 10.14
N SER A 115 3.97 4.73 11.08
CA SER A 115 3.12 3.55 11.01
C SER A 115 1.69 3.82 11.43
N LEU A 116 0.77 3.09 10.83
CA LEU A 116 -0.63 3.01 11.24
C LEU A 116 -0.80 1.85 12.24
N TYR A 117 -1.71 2.01 13.18
CA TYR A 117 -2.01 1.01 14.20
C TYR A 117 -3.50 0.75 14.29
N ILE A 118 -3.87 -0.51 14.51
CA ILE A 118 -5.23 -0.94 14.79
C ILE A 118 -5.29 -1.70 16.11
N ALA A 119 -6.43 -1.61 16.78
CA ALA A 119 -6.70 -2.34 18.02
C ALA A 119 -7.67 -3.49 17.76
N THR A 120 -7.45 -4.62 18.42
CA THR A 120 -8.35 -5.77 18.43
C THR A 120 -8.30 -6.48 19.76
N ASP A 121 -9.19 -7.45 19.95
CA ASP A 121 -9.23 -8.34 21.10
C ASP A 121 -8.56 -9.67 20.72
N ARG A 122 -7.70 -10.17 21.62
CA ARG A 122 -7.00 -11.47 21.44
C ARG A 122 -7.96 -12.65 21.22
N ARG A 123 -9.17 -12.56 21.73
CA ARG A 123 -10.22 -13.61 21.59
C ARG A 123 -10.93 -13.57 20.24
N LYS A 124 -10.81 -12.46 19.49
CA LYS A 124 -11.49 -12.30 18.19
C LYS A 124 -10.77 -13.08 17.09
N LYS A 125 -11.53 -13.54 16.11
CA LYS A 125 -11.03 -14.25 14.91
C LYS A 125 -9.95 -13.44 14.18
N LEU A 126 -10.08 -12.11 14.16
CA LEU A 126 -9.11 -11.21 13.55
C LEU A 126 -7.69 -11.42 14.09
N TYR A 127 -7.53 -11.56 15.42
CA TYR A 127 -6.21 -11.82 16.01
C TYR A 127 -5.57 -13.10 15.47
N ALA A 128 -6.33 -14.19 15.47
CA ALA A 128 -5.83 -15.49 14.98
C ALA A 128 -5.47 -15.43 13.48
N GLU A 129 -6.27 -14.72 12.68
CA GLU A 129 -6.02 -14.54 11.25
C GLU A 129 -4.74 -13.74 11.00
N LEU A 130 -4.51 -12.64 11.73
CA LEU A 130 -3.31 -11.79 11.60
C LEU A 130 -2.03 -12.51 12.05
N ILE A 131 -2.11 -13.35 13.06
CA ILE A 131 -0.98 -14.18 13.49
C ILE A 131 -0.64 -15.24 12.43
N GLN A 132 -1.64 -15.80 11.76
CA GLN A 132 -1.43 -16.84 10.75
C GLN A 132 -0.98 -16.26 9.41
N ASN A 133 -1.51 -15.11 9.01
CA ASN A 133 -1.12 -14.38 7.80
C ASN A 133 -1.15 -12.87 8.07
N SER A 134 0.03 -12.28 8.08
CA SER A 134 0.20 -10.84 8.37
C SER A 134 -0.19 -9.92 7.21
N SER A 135 -0.40 -10.44 6.00
CA SER A 135 -0.78 -9.64 4.84
C SER A 135 -2.23 -9.19 4.94
N VAL A 136 -2.46 -7.90 4.87
CA VAL A 136 -3.78 -7.28 4.96
C VAL A 136 -3.98 -6.22 3.89
N GLU A 137 -5.23 -6.04 3.52
CA GLU A 137 -5.66 -4.94 2.67
C GLU A 137 -6.66 -4.07 3.44
N ILE A 138 -6.49 -2.74 3.36
CA ILE A 138 -7.41 -1.78 3.97
C ILE A 138 -8.06 -0.95 2.86
N ALA A 139 -9.35 -0.73 2.97
CA ALA A 139 -10.07 0.19 2.11
C ALA A 139 -10.95 1.13 2.94
N SER A 140 -11.01 2.40 2.54
CA SER A 140 -11.90 3.39 3.14
C SER A 140 -12.45 4.31 2.06
N TYR A 141 -13.71 4.76 2.21
CA TYR A 141 -14.39 5.64 1.26
C TYR A 141 -15.00 6.84 1.97
N ASN A 142 -14.63 8.04 1.55
CA ASN A 142 -15.16 9.29 2.07
C ASN A 142 -16.37 9.74 1.24
N LEU A 143 -17.56 9.62 1.82
CA LEU A 143 -18.84 9.96 1.17
C LEU A 143 -18.93 11.44 0.77
N ASN A 144 -18.28 12.35 1.53
CA ASN A 144 -18.36 13.78 1.29
C ASN A 144 -17.48 14.21 0.11
N THR A 145 -16.25 13.68 0.05
CA THR A 145 -15.28 14.03 -1.01
C THR A 145 -15.35 13.09 -2.19
N ARG A 146 -16.06 11.96 -2.08
CA ARG A 146 -16.11 10.85 -3.05
C ARG A 146 -14.74 10.23 -3.35
N LYS A 147 -13.78 10.45 -2.48
CA LYS A 147 -12.45 9.83 -2.55
C LYS A 147 -12.44 8.49 -1.83
N TRP A 148 -11.63 7.59 -2.31
CA TRP A 148 -11.36 6.33 -1.62
C TRP A 148 -9.86 6.11 -1.45
N MET A 149 -9.50 5.34 -0.45
CA MET A 149 -8.13 4.95 -0.14
C MET A 149 -8.05 3.44 -0.03
N ARG A 150 -6.98 2.87 -0.58
CA ARG A 150 -6.60 1.48 -0.43
C ARG A 150 -5.16 1.38 0.02
N MET A 151 -4.88 0.47 0.96
CA MET A 151 -3.55 0.24 1.51
C MET A 151 -3.29 -1.25 1.60
N SER A 152 -2.14 -1.70 1.08
CA SER A 152 -1.61 -3.04 1.33
C SER A 152 -0.58 -2.94 2.45
N CYS A 153 -0.71 -3.76 3.48
CA CYS A 153 0.12 -3.68 4.68
C CYS A 153 0.55 -5.06 5.19
N LYS A 154 1.62 -5.06 6.00
CA LYS A 154 1.97 -6.17 6.89
C LYS A 154 1.63 -5.82 8.33
N ALA A 155 0.85 -6.69 8.97
CA ALA A 155 0.44 -6.53 10.35
C ALA A 155 1.39 -7.26 11.30
N THR A 156 1.97 -6.56 12.28
CA THR A 156 2.81 -7.12 13.33
C THR A 156 2.30 -6.69 14.69
N VAL A 157 2.40 -7.57 15.69
CA VAL A 157 2.00 -7.21 17.06
C VAL A 157 2.93 -6.13 17.58
N ASP A 158 2.35 -5.05 18.09
CA ASP A 158 3.07 -3.96 18.76
C ASP A 158 2.87 -4.04 20.27
N HIS A 159 3.97 -3.89 21.03
CA HIS A 159 4.00 -3.95 22.48
C HIS A 159 4.33 -2.59 23.11
N SER A 160 4.32 -1.52 22.33
CA SER A 160 4.63 -0.17 22.80
C SER A 160 3.55 0.36 23.74
N GLN A 161 3.92 0.63 24.99
CA GLN A 161 3.01 1.26 25.95
C GLN A 161 2.53 2.62 25.45
N LEU A 162 3.41 3.38 24.79
CA LEU A 162 3.06 4.70 24.24
C LEU A 162 1.91 4.61 23.22
N ILE A 163 1.94 3.62 22.31
CA ILE A 163 0.88 3.41 21.33
C ILE A 163 -0.39 2.90 21.99
N GLN A 164 -0.27 2.03 22.97
CA GLN A 164 -1.41 1.55 23.76
C GLN A 164 -2.11 2.71 24.49
N ASP A 165 -1.37 3.57 25.17
CA ASP A 165 -1.89 4.75 25.87
C ASP A 165 -2.55 5.74 24.89
N LYS A 166 -1.92 5.96 23.73
CA LYS A 166 -2.48 6.78 22.65
C LYS A 166 -3.81 6.21 22.15
N MET A 167 -3.88 4.91 21.91
CA MET A 167 -5.09 4.23 21.44
C MET A 167 -6.22 4.32 22.47
N VAL A 168 -5.92 4.06 23.75
CA VAL A 168 -6.89 4.18 24.86
C VAL A 168 -7.37 5.62 25.02
N SER A 169 -6.49 6.60 24.91
CA SER A 169 -6.85 8.03 24.96
C SER A 169 -7.81 8.44 23.83
N LEU A 170 -7.58 7.94 22.63
CA LEU A 170 -8.44 8.22 21.47
C LEU A 170 -9.78 7.47 21.52
N TYR A 171 -9.79 6.30 22.13
CA TYR A 171 -10.94 5.40 22.19
C TYR A 171 -11.16 4.89 23.64
N PRO A 172 -11.72 5.69 24.53
CA PRO A 172 -11.87 5.32 25.96
C PRO A 172 -12.68 4.03 26.18
N MET A 173 -13.54 3.65 25.23
CA MET A 173 -14.29 2.40 25.26
C MET A 173 -13.38 1.16 25.31
N ILE A 174 -12.14 1.25 24.82
CA ILE A 174 -11.15 0.16 24.85
C ILE A 174 -10.92 -0.31 26.29
N SER A 175 -10.80 0.63 27.24
CA SER A 175 -10.59 0.30 28.67
C SER A 175 -11.74 -0.50 29.26
N GLN A 176 -12.95 -0.28 28.78
CA GLN A 176 -14.16 -0.97 29.29
C GLN A 176 -14.34 -2.35 28.63
N GLU A 177 -14.03 -2.47 27.35
CA GLU A 177 -14.30 -3.68 26.57
C GLU A 177 -13.14 -4.69 26.60
N PHE A 178 -11.90 -4.21 26.60
CA PHE A 178 -10.71 -5.06 26.38
C PHE A 178 -9.79 -5.18 27.61
N ILE A 179 -10.01 -4.36 28.63
CA ILE A 179 -9.25 -4.41 29.90
C ILE A 179 -10.22 -4.72 31.05
N GLN A 180 -10.34 -6.00 31.38
CA GLN A 180 -11.13 -6.45 32.54
C GLN A 180 -10.20 -6.74 33.71
N LYS A 181 -10.70 -6.55 34.92
CA LYS A 181 -10.03 -6.47 36.26
C LYS A 181 -8.67 -7.16 36.44
N ASP A 182 -8.39 -8.29 35.77
CA ASP A 182 -7.13 -9.03 35.84
C ASP A 182 -6.63 -9.57 34.50
N GLU A 183 -7.32 -9.28 33.39
CA GLU A 183 -6.95 -9.76 32.08
C GLU A 183 -6.98 -8.65 31.02
N VAL A 184 -5.86 -8.43 30.33
CA VAL A 184 -5.76 -7.51 29.20
C VAL A 184 -5.89 -8.31 27.90
N HIS A 185 -7.03 -8.16 27.23
CA HIS A 185 -7.28 -8.80 25.95
C HIS A 185 -6.94 -7.90 24.76
N LEU A 186 -6.63 -6.63 25.02
CA LEU A 186 -6.22 -5.67 24.01
C LEU A 186 -4.93 -6.12 23.32
N VAL A 187 -4.95 -6.12 22.01
CA VAL A 187 -3.76 -6.29 21.18
C VAL A 187 -3.73 -5.16 20.15
N ILE A 188 -2.59 -4.52 20.06
CA ILE A 188 -2.29 -3.52 19.02
C ILE A 188 -1.50 -4.20 17.91
N PHE A 189 -1.92 -3.98 16.68
CA PHE A 189 -1.16 -4.35 15.50
C PHE A 189 -0.64 -3.09 14.82
N LYS A 190 0.67 -3.07 14.59
CA LYS A 190 1.35 -2.14 13.73
C LYS A 190 1.13 -2.59 12.30
N LEU A 191 0.79 -1.65 11.42
CA LEU A 191 0.60 -1.88 10.00
C LEU A 191 1.73 -1.19 9.23
N ASP A 192 2.68 -1.99 8.79
CA ASP A 192 3.77 -1.54 7.92
C ASP A 192 3.22 -1.47 6.50
N THR A 193 3.11 -0.26 5.96
CA THR A 193 2.50 0.02 4.66
C THR A 193 3.47 -0.34 3.54
N GLU A 194 3.03 -1.22 2.63
CA GLU A 194 3.77 -1.59 1.43
C GLU A 194 3.33 -0.74 0.22
N HIS A 195 2.04 -0.37 0.17
CA HIS A 195 1.46 0.40 -0.91
C HIS A 195 0.24 1.18 -0.42
N VAL A 196 0.10 2.44 -0.89
CA VAL A 196 -1.10 3.28 -0.68
C VAL A 196 -1.58 3.83 -2.00
N GLU A 197 -2.89 3.80 -2.20
CA GLU A 197 -3.57 4.39 -3.34
C GLU A 197 -4.73 5.26 -2.86
N ILE A 198 -4.82 6.53 -3.32
CA ILE A 198 -5.98 7.40 -3.13
C ILE A 198 -6.49 7.87 -4.49
N LYS A 199 -7.78 7.82 -4.68
CA LYS A 199 -8.48 8.33 -5.88
C LYS A 199 -9.71 9.13 -5.51
#